data_8cdc3932188075ccd43da6a528434a3a
#
_entry.id   8cdc3932188075ccd43da6a528434a3a
#
_cell.length_a   1.000
_cell.length_b   1.000
_cell.length_c   1.000
_cell.angle_alpha   90.00
_cell.angle_beta   90.00
_cell.angle_gamma   90.00
#
_symmetry.space_group_name_H-M   'P 1'
#
loop_
_entity.id
_entity.type
_entity.pdbx_description
1 polymer ?
#
loop_
_entity_poly.entity_id
_entity_poly.type
_entity_poly.pdbx_seq_one_letter_code
_entity_poly.pdbx_strand_id
1 'polypeptide(L)'
;SGNTYEALTAPQTVAAGKPFIRVELGSGTFHFRPQTNVVLEAGNRYTYTVKVNANGIEVAEATSRAWTPGGEEAVESIVFKTDLSTAKVGDFITTDGTLIEMKEGMTLSNEMKKRIAGVVFWTPAETTAEDRQTPASLQSDKVMAQAHPNCTHGLAVSLKDVSAEMKWQKQYESESVVSFQKGDAFNPAYDKSLFKPIAAHNGPGGHINFILGYQNTLILRAYNVYCKSIGSGNKVVLPVDALDTFAADSGNQAPSNSTGWFLPSPKELHILCYKDVDDIEAKWDIETRDIVNKSLDAADGETFTDKYYYWSSSEFGGFLAHAFLVNFRNADVLSVSKHYNTFRVRAVCAF
;
A
#
# COMPACT_ATOMS: atom_id res chain seq x y z
N SER A 1 0.69 6.18 -20.31
CA SER A 1 -0.33 7.21 -20.03
C SER A 1 -1.31 7.25 -21.20
N GLY A 2 -2.58 7.06 -20.95
CA GLY A 2 -3.64 7.17 -21.94
C GLY A 2 -4.39 8.49 -21.73
N ASN A 3 -4.51 9.31 -22.75
CA ASN A 3 -5.40 10.47 -22.75
C ASN A 3 -6.72 10.07 -23.39
N THR A 4 -7.85 10.48 -22.80
CA THR A 4 -9.17 10.32 -23.39
C THR A 4 -9.60 11.64 -24.01
N TYR A 5 -10.06 11.58 -25.25
CA TYR A 5 -10.60 12.72 -25.97
C TYR A 5 -12.03 12.40 -26.39
N GLU A 6 -12.93 13.36 -26.29
CA GLU A 6 -14.33 13.23 -26.69
C GLU A 6 -14.67 14.28 -27.75
N ALA A 7 -15.49 13.88 -28.70
CA ALA A 7 -16.02 14.77 -29.71
C ALA A 7 -17.49 14.47 -29.97
N LEU A 8 -18.32 15.50 -29.97
CA LEU A 8 -19.70 15.41 -30.43
C LEU A 8 -19.73 15.59 -31.94
N THR A 9 -20.36 14.67 -32.65
CA THR A 9 -20.50 14.72 -34.12
C THR A 9 -21.92 14.44 -34.53
N ALA A 10 -22.35 15.01 -35.64
CA ALA A 10 -23.61 14.66 -36.27
C ALA A 10 -23.58 13.22 -36.80
N PRO A 11 -24.74 12.52 -36.86
CA PRO A 11 -24.82 11.24 -37.54
C PRO A 11 -24.28 11.34 -38.97
N GLN A 12 -23.35 10.47 -39.33
CA GLN A 12 -22.71 10.50 -40.64
C GLN A 12 -22.06 9.16 -40.96
N THR A 13 -21.74 8.98 -42.25
CA THR A 13 -20.93 7.86 -42.73
C THR A 13 -19.58 8.38 -43.21
N VAL A 14 -18.51 7.85 -42.63
CA VAL A 14 -17.15 8.07 -43.13
C VAL A 14 -16.81 6.92 -44.07
N ALA A 15 -16.58 7.24 -45.33
CA ALA A 15 -16.25 6.23 -46.32
C ALA A 15 -14.89 5.58 -46.08
N ALA A 16 -14.73 4.32 -46.43
CA ALA A 16 -13.48 3.58 -46.37
C ALA A 16 -12.33 4.39 -47.03
N GLY A 17 -11.16 4.39 -46.42
CA GLY A 17 -9.98 5.09 -46.88
C GLY A 17 -9.97 6.60 -46.62
N LYS A 18 -11.05 7.21 -46.10
CA LYS A 18 -11.05 8.65 -45.75
C LYS A 18 -10.45 8.87 -44.37
N PRO A 19 -9.76 9.99 -44.09
CA PRO A 19 -9.28 10.33 -42.79
C PRO A 19 -10.42 10.38 -41.75
N PHE A 20 -10.33 9.63 -40.69
CA PHE A 20 -11.36 9.55 -39.63
C PHE A 20 -10.85 10.07 -38.28
N ILE A 21 -9.69 9.57 -37.85
CA ILE A 21 -9.06 10.07 -36.63
C ILE A 21 -7.73 10.69 -37.01
N ARG A 22 -7.46 11.91 -36.53
CA ARG A 22 -6.20 12.63 -36.70
C ARG A 22 -5.51 12.76 -35.36
N VAL A 23 -4.24 12.39 -35.30
CA VAL A 23 -3.40 12.51 -34.10
C VAL A 23 -2.18 13.36 -34.46
N GLU A 24 -1.98 14.44 -33.73
CA GLU A 24 -0.81 15.31 -33.86
C GLU A 24 0.17 15.00 -32.71
N LEU A 25 1.38 14.66 -33.05
CA LEU A 25 2.49 14.43 -32.16
C LEU A 25 3.64 15.35 -32.50
N GLY A 26 4.58 15.56 -31.61
CA GLY A 26 5.80 16.32 -31.87
C GLY A 26 6.61 15.79 -33.08
N SER A 27 6.43 14.54 -33.46
CA SER A 27 7.06 13.87 -34.61
C SER A 27 6.27 13.95 -35.90
N GLY A 28 5.04 14.47 -35.89
CA GLY A 28 4.21 14.63 -37.09
C GLY A 28 2.71 14.39 -36.88
N THR A 29 1.97 14.48 -38.01
CA THR A 29 0.52 14.23 -38.00
C THR A 29 0.21 12.88 -38.60
N PHE A 30 -0.57 12.09 -37.89
CA PHE A 30 -0.99 10.74 -38.29
C PHE A 30 -2.51 10.70 -38.51
N HIS A 31 -2.96 9.93 -39.49
CA HIS A 31 -4.36 9.79 -39.82
C HIS A 31 -4.74 8.30 -39.84
N PHE A 32 -5.74 7.93 -39.05
CA PHE A 32 -6.39 6.64 -39.21
C PHE A 32 -7.43 6.71 -40.33
N ARG A 33 -7.36 5.76 -41.25
CA ARG A 33 -8.26 5.61 -42.39
C ARG A 33 -8.90 4.21 -42.26
N PRO A 34 -10.19 4.13 -41.98
CA PRO A 34 -10.88 2.83 -41.81
C PRO A 34 -10.85 2.04 -43.13
N GLN A 35 -10.75 0.72 -43.04
CA GLN A 35 -10.78 -0.18 -44.21
C GLN A 35 -12.18 -0.38 -44.77
N THR A 36 -13.20 -0.17 -43.95
CA THR A 36 -14.62 -0.25 -44.27
C THR A 36 -15.30 1.06 -43.92
N ASN A 37 -16.52 1.29 -44.43
CA ASN A 37 -17.30 2.45 -44.04
C ASN A 37 -17.59 2.43 -42.54
N VAL A 38 -17.38 3.56 -41.87
CA VAL A 38 -17.75 3.79 -40.46
C VAL A 38 -19.06 4.55 -40.43
N VAL A 39 -20.13 3.93 -39.91
CA VAL A 39 -21.43 4.56 -39.75
C VAL A 39 -21.57 5.05 -38.31
N LEU A 40 -21.70 6.34 -38.12
CA LEU A 40 -22.00 6.98 -36.83
C LEU A 40 -23.50 7.29 -36.78
N GLU A 41 -24.23 6.51 -36.03
CA GLU A 41 -25.70 6.64 -35.90
C GLU A 41 -26.08 7.59 -34.79
N ALA A 42 -27.25 8.23 -34.90
CA ALA A 42 -27.80 9.06 -33.85
C ALA A 42 -28.05 8.22 -32.56
N GLY A 43 -27.77 8.83 -31.41
CA GLY A 43 -28.00 8.20 -30.12
C GLY A 43 -26.98 7.12 -29.74
N ASN A 44 -25.87 6.98 -30.45
CA ASN A 44 -24.80 6.04 -30.11
C ASN A 44 -23.52 6.74 -29.70
N ARG A 45 -22.81 6.13 -28.75
CA ARG A 45 -21.42 6.48 -28.35
C ARG A 45 -20.47 5.46 -28.96
N TYR A 46 -19.47 5.93 -29.67
CA TYR A 46 -18.43 5.10 -30.28
C TYR A 46 -17.12 5.35 -29.56
N THR A 47 -16.44 4.31 -29.09
CA THR A 47 -15.16 4.40 -28.40
C THR A 47 -14.07 3.73 -29.24
N TYR A 48 -13.04 4.46 -29.58
CA TYR A 48 -11.85 4.01 -30.32
C TYR A 48 -10.64 4.03 -29.42
N THR A 49 -9.89 2.93 -29.33
CA THR A 49 -8.60 2.91 -28.66
C THR A 49 -7.51 3.14 -29.70
N VAL A 50 -6.77 4.25 -29.56
CA VAL A 50 -5.66 4.60 -30.45
C VAL A 50 -4.35 4.32 -29.72
N LYS A 51 -3.57 3.38 -30.23
CA LYS A 51 -2.20 3.13 -29.79
C LYS A 51 -1.25 3.92 -30.66
N VAL A 52 -0.36 4.67 -30.04
CA VAL A 52 0.69 5.45 -30.71
C VAL A 52 2.01 4.76 -30.50
N ASN A 53 2.73 4.50 -31.57
CA ASN A 53 4.08 3.96 -31.56
C ASN A 53 5.04 4.82 -32.43
N ALA A 54 6.32 4.50 -32.44
CA ALA A 54 7.33 5.28 -33.16
C ALA A 54 7.08 5.34 -34.69
N ASN A 55 6.31 4.43 -35.25
CA ASN A 55 6.09 4.26 -36.69
C ASN A 55 4.68 4.68 -37.15
N GLY A 56 3.80 5.09 -36.22
CA GLY A 56 2.44 5.48 -36.57
C GLY A 56 1.41 5.28 -35.48
N ILE A 57 0.15 5.19 -35.88
CA ILE A 57 -0.99 4.93 -35.00
C ILE A 57 -1.68 3.63 -35.42
N GLU A 58 -2.10 2.84 -34.42
CA GLU A 58 -2.98 1.70 -34.57
C GLU A 58 -4.30 2.02 -33.87
N VAL A 59 -5.42 1.73 -34.53
CA VAL A 59 -6.74 1.90 -33.94
C VAL A 59 -7.38 0.53 -33.77
N ALA A 60 -7.67 0.16 -32.52
CA ALA A 60 -8.43 -1.05 -32.24
C ALA A 60 -9.90 -0.86 -32.62
N GLU A 61 -10.61 -1.96 -32.83
CA GLU A 61 -12.02 -1.95 -33.19
C GLU A 61 -12.85 -1.07 -32.26
N ALA A 62 -13.81 -0.34 -32.87
CA ALA A 62 -14.74 0.46 -32.13
C ALA A 62 -15.72 -0.38 -31.34
N THR A 63 -15.93 -0.05 -30.08
CA THR A 63 -17.11 -0.50 -29.36
C THR A 63 -18.20 0.55 -29.50
N SER A 64 -19.40 0.14 -29.88
CA SER A 64 -20.57 1.02 -29.91
C SER A 64 -21.56 0.61 -28.81
N ARG A 65 -22.16 1.58 -28.17
CA ARG A 65 -23.30 1.39 -27.26
C ARG A 65 -24.31 2.50 -27.47
N ALA A 66 -25.58 2.21 -27.23
CA ALA A 66 -26.64 3.24 -27.28
C ALA A 66 -26.33 4.36 -26.28
N TRP A 67 -26.47 5.60 -26.74
CA TRP A 67 -26.45 6.78 -25.89
C TRP A 67 -27.78 6.81 -25.13
N THR A 68 -27.75 6.74 -23.82
CA THR A 68 -28.94 6.91 -23.00
C THR A 68 -29.04 8.41 -22.65
N PRO A 69 -30.03 9.18 -23.18
CA PRO A 69 -30.22 10.56 -22.78
C PRO A 69 -30.62 10.61 -21.31
N GLY A 70 -29.94 11.36 -20.49
CA GLY A 70 -30.37 11.71 -19.14
C GLY A 70 -30.08 10.70 -18.03
N GLY A 71 -29.20 9.75 -18.22
CA GLY A 71 -28.47 9.15 -17.10
C GLY A 71 -27.17 9.89 -16.95
N GLU A 72 -27.05 10.79 -16.01
CA GLU A 72 -25.78 11.08 -15.37
C GLU A 72 -25.30 9.80 -14.67
N GLU A 73 -24.90 8.78 -15.41
CA GLU A 73 -23.74 8.06 -14.97
C GLU A 73 -22.60 9.06 -15.17
N ALA A 74 -22.37 9.87 -14.17
CA ALA A 74 -21.08 10.46 -13.96
C ALA A 74 -20.12 9.26 -13.91
N VAL A 75 -19.54 8.90 -15.06
CA VAL A 75 -18.25 8.23 -15.08
C VAL A 75 -17.34 9.31 -14.49
N GLU A 76 -17.30 9.38 -13.16
CA GLU A 76 -16.33 10.21 -12.48
C GLU A 76 -15.00 9.80 -13.07
N SER A 77 -14.41 10.72 -13.81
CA SER A 77 -13.11 10.49 -14.43
C SER A 77 -12.15 10.22 -13.27
N ILE A 78 -11.70 8.97 -13.16
CA ILE A 78 -10.72 8.60 -12.15
C ILE A 78 -9.47 9.41 -12.46
N VAL A 79 -9.16 10.35 -11.59
CA VAL A 79 -8.00 11.23 -11.73
C VAL A 79 -6.83 10.57 -11.03
N PHE A 80 -5.79 10.27 -11.79
CA PHE A 80 -4.50 9.86 -11.25
C PHE A 80 -3.71 11.10 -10.85
N LYS A 81 -3.33 11.18 -9.58
CA LYS A 81 -2.51 12.27 -9.03
C LYS A 81 -1.07 11.79 -8.89
N THR A 82 -0.14 12.53 -9.44
CA THR A 82 1.31 12.29 -9.29
C THR A 82 1.91 13.02 -8.09
N ASP A 83 1.21 14.05 -7.60
CA ASP A 83 1.61 14.78 -6.39
C ASP A 83 1.16 14.01 -5.16
N LEU A 84 2.09 13.29 -4.55
CA LEU A 84 1.85 12.45 -3.37
C LEU A 84 1.58 13.26 -2.10
N SER A 85 1.92 14.54 -2.07
CA SER A 85 1.62 15.43 -0.93
C SER A 85 0.12 15.69 -0.76
N THR A 86 -0.68 15.36 -1.78
CA THR A 86 -2.14 15.49 -1.78
C THR A 86 -2.87 14.25 -1.29
N ALA A 87 -2.14 13.22 -0.84
CA ALA A 87 -2.71 11.97 -0.33
C ALA A 87 -3.60 12.20 0.89
N LYS A 88 -4.67 11.42 0.98
CA LYS A 88 -5.59 11.39 2.12
C LYS A 88 -5.80 9.95 2.57
N VAL A 89 -6.15 9.75 3.82
CA VAL A 89 -6.57 8.44 4.33
C VAL A 89 -7.77 7.93 3.53
N GLY A 90 -7.66 6.68 3.05
CA GLY A 90 -8.63 6.05 2.17
C GLY A 90 -8.29 6.15 0.68
N ASP A 91 -7.38 7.02 0.24
CA ASP A 91 -6.95 7.06 -1.15
C ASP A 91 -6.24 5.77 -1.55
N PHE A 92 -6.33 5.39 -2.82
CA PHE A 92 -5.55 4.28 -3.37
C PHE A 92 -4.19 4.75 -3.84
N ILE A 93 -3.17 3.92 -3.60
CA ILE A 93 -1.89 4.06 -4.25
C ILE A 93 -1.69 2.91 -5.25
N THR A 94 -1.26 3.23 -6.45
CA THR A 94 -1.10 2.26 -7.54
C THR A 94 0.30 1.67 -7.57
N THR A 95 0.50 0.58 -8.30
CA THR A 95 1.82 -0.05 -8.48
C THR A 95 2.83 0.85 -9.17
N ASP A 96 2.38 1.79 -10.02
CA ASP A 96 3.24 2.81 -10.65
C ASP A 96 3.48 4.05 -9.76
N GLY A 97 2.93 4.06 -8.53
CA GLY A 97 3.17 5.10 -7.53
C GLY A 97 2.31 6.35 -7.68
N THR A 98 1.20 6.29 -8.42
CA THR A 98 0.23 7.38 -8.49
C THR A 98 -0.89 7.18 -7.48
N LEU A 99 -1.59 8.26 -7.12
CA LEU A 99 -2.75 8.21 -6.24
C LEU A 99 -4.05 8.25 -7.04
N ILE A 100 -5.06 7.57 -6.51
CA ILE A 100 -6.45 7.67 -6.93
C ILE A 100 -7.26 8.09 -5.72
N GLU A 101 -7.92 9.25 -5.80
CA GLU A 101 -8.78 9.74 -4.72
C GLU A 101 -10.00 8.84 -4.57
N MET A 102 -10.21 8.31 -3.37
CA MET A 102 -11.41 7.54 -3.04
C MET A 102 -12.59 8.47 -2.87
N LYS A 103 -13.69 8.16 -3.56
CA LYS A 103 -14.95 8.89 -3.45
C LYS A 103 -16.07 7.95 -3.06
N GLU A 104 -17.04 8.45 -2.33
CA GLU A 104 -18.20 7.68 -1.93
C GLU A 104 -18.99 7.21 -3.17
N GLY A 105 -19.34 5.91 -3.21
CA GLY A 105 -20.04 5.31 -4.35
C GLY A 105 -19.15 5.04 -5.57
N MET A 106 -17.84 5.26 -5.49
CA MET A 106 -16.92 5.00 -6.59
C MET A 106 -16.90 3.52 -6.98
N THR A 107 -17.01 3.27 -8.29
CA THR A 107 -16.87 1.93 -8.86
C THR A 107 -15.57 1.84 -9.66
N LEU A 108 -14.72 0.90 -9.28
CA LEU A 108 -13.46 0.63 -9.97
C LEU A 108 -13.66 -0.47 -11.03
N SER A 109 -13.17 -0.25 -12.23
CA SER A 109 -13.10 -1.32 -13.25
C SER A 109 -12.08 -2.39 -12.84
N ASN A 110 -12.20 -3.61 -13.38
CA ASN A 110 -11.25 -4.69 -13.11
C ASN A 110 -9.80 -4.30 -13.49
N GLU A 111 -9.61 -3.51 -14.54
CA GLU A 111 -8.29 -3.03 -14.95
C GLU A 111 -7.73 -2.02 -13.94
N MET A 112 -8.58 -1.20 -13.35
CA MET A 112 -8.17 -0.26 -12.29
C MET A 112 -7.76 -1.02 -11.01
N LYS A 113 -8.58 -1.99 -10.59
CA LYS A 113 -8.28 -2.82 -9.42
C LYS A 113 -6.91 -3.50 -9.50
N LYS A 114 -6.52 -3.99 -10.69
CA LYS A 114 -5.20 -4.60 -10.93
C LYS A 114 -4.03 -3.62 -10.78
N ARG A 115 -4.27 -2.33 -10.91
CA ARG A 115 -3.23 -1.30 -10.76
C ARG A 115 -3.05 -0.85 -9.32
N ILE A 116 -4.03 -1.10 -8.45
CA ILE A 116 -3.96 -0.68 -7.05
C ILE A 116 -3.00 -1.59 -6.29
N ALA A 117 -2.01 -1.01 -5.65
CA ALA A 117 -1.07 -1.69 -4.77
C ALA A 117 -1.56 -1.71 -3.33
N GLY A 118 -2.18 -0.63 -2.87
CA GLY A 118 -2.61 -0.49 -1.49
C GLY A 118 -3.52 0.70 -1.24
N VAL A 119 -3.88 0.88 0.03
CA VAL A 119 -4.73 1.96 0.53
C VAL A 119 -3.95 2.81 1.52
N VAL A 120 -4.00 4.13 1.36
CA VAL A 120 -3.37 5.09 2.28
C VAL A 120 -4.11 5.05 3.62
N PHE A 121 -3.37 4.90 4.72
CA PHE A 121 -3.96 4.88 6.05
C PHE A 121 -3.41 5.96 7.00
N TRP A 122 -2.37 6.67 6.61
CA TRP A 122 -1.80 7.77 7.37
C TRP A 122 -1.04 8.74 6.45
N THR A 123 -1.17 10.04 6.75
CA THR A 123 -0.38 11.11 6.10
C THR A 123 0.07 12.12 7.15
N PRO A 124 1.21 12.81 6.95
CA PRO A 124 1.65 13.87 7.87
C PRO A 124 0.64 15.03 8.01
N ALA A 125 -0.12 15.31 6.95
CA ALA A 125 -1.07 16.42 6.91
C ALA A 125 -2.30 16.21 7.81
N GLU A 126 -2.70 14.94 8.04
CA GLU A 126 -3.82 14.60 8.92
C GLU A 126 -3.43 14.56 10.40
N THR A 127 -2.16 14.74 10.68
CA THR A 127 -1.59 14.82 12.01
C THR A 127 -1.80 16.22 12.57
N THR A 128 -3.05 16.63 12.85
CA THR A 128 -3.32 17.95 13.42
C THR A 128 -2.79 18.05 14.84
N ALA A 129 -2.07 19.15 15.11
CA ALA A 129 -1.29 19.37 16.34
C ALA A 129 -2.12 19.61 17.61
N GLU A 130 -3.46 19.71 17.51
CA GLU A 130 -4.28 20.18 18.62
C GLU A 130 -4.36 19.21 19.80
N ASP A 131 -4.12 17.89 19.56
CA ASP A 131 -4.21 16.86 20.61
C ASP A 131 -2.90 16.11 20.87
N ARG A 132 -1.76 16.53 20.29
CA ARG A 132 -0.52 15.75 20.31
C ARG A 132 0.73 16.56 20.66
N GLN A 133 1.50 16.04 21.62
CA GLN A 133 2.82 16.57 21.96
C GLN A 133 3.90 16.06 21.00
N THR A 134 3.73 14.82 20.46
CA THR A 134 4.72 14.19 19.58
C THR A 134 4.00 13.46 18.43
N PRO A 135 3.66 14.16 17.33
CA PRO A 135 3.05 13.51 16.17
C PRO A 135 3.90 12.37 15.63
N ALA A 136 3.25 11.33 15.07
CA ALA A 136 3.95 10.29 14.35
C ALA A 136 4.76 10.90 13.18
N SER A 137 5.94 10.36 12.94
CA SER A 137 6.84 10.87 11.91
C SER A 137 7.59 9.73 11.27
N LEU A 138 7.60 9.69 9.93
CA LEU A 138 8.45 8.80 9.14
C LEU A 138 9.95 9.03 9.43
N GLN A 139 10.32 10.23 9.90
CA GLN A 139 11.67 10.57 10.31
C GLN A 139 12.09 9.91 11.65
N SER A 140 11.17 9.25 12.37
CA SER A 140 11.49 8.46 13.56
C SER A 140 12.34 7.23 13.21
N ASP A 141 12.14 6.65 12.04
CA ASP A 141 12.96 5.59 11.46
C ASP A 141 14.10 6.23 10.66
N LYS A 142 15.25 6.38 11.31
CA LYS A 142 16.44 7.02 10.70
C LYS A 142 17.01 6.20 9.55
N VAL A 143 16.83 4.88 9.59
CA VAL A 143 17.30 3.97 8.53
C VAL A 143 16.40 4.15 7.29
N MET A 144 15.08 4.18 7.47
CA MET A 144 14.15 4.44 6.39
C MET A 144 14.38 5.83 5.77
N ALA A 145 14.53 6.87 6.60
CA ALA A 145 14.78 8.23 6.14
C ALA A 145 16.06 8.35 5.30
N GLN A 146 17.10 7.56 5.63
CA GLN A 146 18.34 7.51 4.85
C GLN A 146 18.20 6.69 3.58
N ALA A 147 17.53 5.53 3.64
CA ALA A 147 17.37 4.61 2.51
C ALA A 147 16.38 5.14 1.46
N HIS A 148 15.33 5.82 1.92
CA HIS A 148 14.21 6.29 1.11
C HIS A 148 13.86 7.75 1.46
N PRO A 149 14.75 8.72 1.14
CA PRO A 149 14.58 10.12 1.54
C PRO A 149 13.34 10.79 0.96
N ASN A 150 12.79 10.23 -0.13
CA ASN A 150 11.60 10.74 -0.81
C ASN A 150 10.28 10.12 -0.29
N CYS A 151 10.34 9.08 0.55
CA CYS A 151 9.14 8.46 1.14
C CYS A 151 8.72 9.23 2.40
N THR A 152 8.10 10.40 2.21
CA THR A 152 7.75 11.35 3.28
C THR A 152 6.27 11.71 3.30
N HIS A 153 5.47 11.17 2.37
CA HIS A 153 4.10 11.62 2.12
C HIS A 153 3.05 10.82 2.89
N GLY A 154 3.34 9.56 3.23
CA GLY A 154 2.37 8.76 3.97
C GLY A 154 2.75 7.29 4.12
N LEU A 155 1.79 6.55 4.69
CA LEU A 155 1.82 5.10 4.83
C LEU A 155 0.64 4.48 4.11
N ALA A 156 0.88 3.40 3.37
CA ALA A 156 -0.15 2.62 2.72
C ALA A 156 -0.09 1.15 3.16
N VAL A 157 -1.26 0.49 3.20
CA VAL A 157 -1.43 -0.92 3.55
C VAL A 157 -1.72 -1.74 2.29
N SER A 158 -1.20 -2.96 2.21
CA SER A 158 -1.45 -3.90 1.12
C SER A 158 -2.94 -4.27 1.02
N LEU A 159 -3.41 -4.66 -0.17
CA LEU A 159 -4.81 -5.06 -0.37
C LEU A 159 -5.15 -6.39 0.32
N LYS A 160 -4.17 -7.25 0.55
CA LYS A 160 -4.37 -8.59 1.11
C LYS A 160 -3.46 -8.82 2.30
N ASP A 161 -3.85 -9.76 3.15
CA ASP A 161 -2.97 -10.26 4.20
C ASP A 161 -1.78 -11.02 3.59
N VAL A 162 -0.63 -10.88 4.21
CA VAL A 162 0.55 -11.72 3.96
C VAL A 162 0.27 -13.15 4.43
N SER A 163 -0.45 -13.28 5.55
CA SER A 163 -0.92 -14.55 6.08
C SER A 163 -2.14 -14.34 6.97
N ALA A 164 -3.12 -15.23 6.85
CA ALA A 164 -4.31 -15.24 7.70
C ALA A 164 -4.04 -15.86 9.10
N GLU A 165 -3.07 -16.77 9.20
CA GLU A 165 -2.70 -17.43 10.45
C GLU A 165 -1.22 -17.77 10.46
N MET A 166 -0.46 -17.18 11.37
CA MET A 166 0.97 -17.41 11.47
C MET A 166 1.47 -17.19 12.90
N LYS A 167 2.37 -18.06 13.37
CA LYS A 167 3.17 -17.79 14.56
C LYS A 167 4.20 -16.70 14.25
N TRP A 168 4.60 -15.94 15.26
CA TRP A 168 5.69 -14.99 15.09
C TRP A 168 7.04 -15.71 14.95
N GLN A 169 7.30 -16.73 15.78
CA GLN A 169 8.44 -17.67 15.68
C GLN A 169 7.96 -19.11 15.74
N LYS A 170 8.72 -20.02 15.10
CA LYS A 170 8.34 -21.44 15.06
C LYS A 170 8.45 -22.13 16.41
N GLN A 171 9.48 -21.83 17.18
CA GLN A 171 9.75 -22.40 18.49
C GLN A 171 10.12 -21.31 19.50
N TYR A 172 9.93 -21.64 20.81
CA TYR A 172 10.43 -20.81 21.89
C TYR A 172 11.95 -20.79 21.86
N GLU A 173 12.50 -19.62 21.95
CA GLU A 173 13.94 -19.42 22.06
C GLU A 173 14.25 -18.40 23.15
N SER A 174 15.25 -18.75 23.97
CA SER A 174 15.79 -17.85 24.99
C SER A 174 16.56 -16.68 24.39
N GLU A 175 17.09 -16.85 23.18
CA GLU A 175 17.74 -15.77 22.43
C GLU A 175 16.68 -14.99 21.66
N SER A 176 16.60 -13.73 21.99
CA SER A 176 15.70 -12.78 21.35
C SER A 176 16.38 -12.11 20.15
N VAL A 177 15.55 -11.54 19.25
CA VAL A 177 16.06 -10.72 18.17
C VAL A 177 16.83 -9.49 18.71
N VAL A 178 16.41 -8.97 19.88
CA VAL A 178 17.14 -7.84 20.52
C VAL A 178 18.54 -8.24 20.98
N SER A 179 18.74 -9.48 21.42
CA SER A 179 20.09 -9.99 21.76
C SER A 179 20.98 -10.07 20.53
N PHE A 180 20.43 -10.56 19.40
CA PHE A 180 21.12 -10.55 18.12
C PHE A 180 21.46 -9.11 17.69
N GLN A 181 20.50 -8.18 17.76
CA GLN A 181 20.70 -6.78 17.37
C GLN A 181 21.84 -6.11 18.16
N LYS A 182 21.99 -6.44 19.44
CA LYS A 182 23.07 -5.93 20.31
C LYS A 182 24.41 -6.61 20.06
N GLY A 183 24.42 -7.79 19.49
CA GLY A 183 25.62 -8.60 19.27
C GLY A 183 26.43 -8.21 18.03
N ASP A 184 27.63 -8.78 17.91
CA ASP A 184 28.53 -8.55 16.77
C ASP A 184 28.01 -9.18 15.46
N ALA A 185 27.14 -10.20 15.57
CA ALA A 185 26.53 -10.87 14.41
C ALA A 185 25.58 -9.96 13.63
N PHE A 186 25.00 -8.92 14.27
CA PHE A 186 24.24 -7.91 13.58
C PHE A 186 25.18 -6.94 12.87
N ASN A 187 25.32 -7.10 11.57
CA ASN A 187 26.17 -6.24 10.72
C ASN A 187 25.34 -5.68 9.55
N PRO A 188 24.48 -4.67 9.78
CA PRO A 188 23.61 -4.10 8.75
C PRO A 188 24.41 -3.27 7.74
N ALA A 189 23.80 -3.02 6.57
CA ALA A 189 24.33 -2.14 5.54
C ALA A 189 24.38 -0.65 5.96
N TYR A 190 23.62 -0.29 7.00
CA TYR A 190 23.54 1.06 7.56
C TYR A 190 24.24 1.13 8.91
N ASP A 191 24.63 2.34 9.32
CA ASP A 191 25.24 2.55 10.65
C ASP A 191 24.30 2.03 11.75
N LYS A 192 24.85 1.16 12.63
CA LYS A 192 24.08 0.58 13.75
C LYS A 192 23.48 1.63 14.67
N SER A 193 24.08 2.80 14.80
CA SER A 193 23.59 3.91 15.65
C SER A 193 22.29 4.52 15.16
N LEU A 194 21.89 4.30 13.90
CA LEU A 194 20.62 4.74 13.34
C LEU A 194 19.46 3.87 13.79
N PHE A 195 19.73 2.61 14.17
CA PHE A 195 18.68 1.68 14.56
C PHE A 195 18.27 1.88 16.02
N LYS A 196 16.99 2.02 16.24
CA LYS A 196 16.40 1.88 17.57
C LYS A 196 16.27 0.39 17.95
N PRO A 197 16.23 0.04 19.26
CA PRO A 197 15.99 -1.33 19.68
C PRO A 197 14.68 -1.89 19.11
N ILE A 198 14.72 -3.13 18.59
CA ILE A 198 13.53 -3.81 18.09
C ILE A 198 12.54 -4.17 19.21
N ALA A 199 13.03 -4.35 20.44
CA ALA A 199 12.20 -4.57 21.60
C ALA A 199 11.57 -3.24 22.03
N ALA A 200 10.29 -3.10 21.79
CA ALA A 200 9.52 -1.94 22.20
C ALA A 200 9.03 -2.09 23.65
N HIS A 201 8.86 -0.99 24.34
CA HIS A 201 8.24 -0.90 25.66
C HIS A 201 7.71 0.51 25.91
N ASN A 202 6.86 0.65 26.91
CA ASN A 202 6.35 1.92 27.41
C ASN A 202 7.36 2.63 28.30
N GLY A 203 7.09 3.93 28.53
CA GLY A 203 7.83 4.76 29.46
C GLY A 203 9.03 5.46 28.84
N PRO A 204 9.87 6.11 29.65
CA PRO A 204 11.01 6.90 29.19
C PRO A 204 11.98 6.06 28.34
N GLY A 205 12.25 6.52 27.11
CA GLY A 205 13.10 5.80 26.15
C GLY A 205 12.41 4.63 25.44
N GLY A 206 11.13 4.35 25.69
CA GLY A 206 10.34 3.38 24.96
C GLY A 206 10.09 3.79 23.52
N HIS A 207 9.93 2.80 22.65
CA HIS A 207 9.80 3.05 21.21
C HIS A 207 8.45 2.58 20.67
N ILE A 208 7.51 2.23 21.54
CA ILE A 208 6.20 1.69 21.10
C ILE A 208 5.38 2.71 20.30
N ASN A 209 5.59 4.00 20.59
CA ASN A 209 4.90 5.12 19.95
C ASN A 209 5.61 5.67 18.70
N PHE A 210 6.60 4.95 18.14
CA PHE A 210 7.33 5.39 16.95
C PHE A 210 7.01 4.52 15.73
N ILE A 211 6.98 5.15 14.56
CA ILE A 211 6.97 4.46 13.25
C ILE A 211 8.36 3.85 13.04
N LEU A 212 8.48 2.52 13.14
CA LEU A 212 9.76 1.80 13.06
C LEU A 212 9.67 0.49 12.27
N GLY A 213 8.57 0.25 11.57
CA GLY A 213 8.33 -1.01 10.88
C GLY A 213 9.39 -1.34 9.85
N TYR A 214 9.89 -0.35 9.11
CA TYR A 214 10.92 -0.53 8.10
C TYR A 214 12.24 -1.04 8.71
N GLN A 215 12.84 -0.31 9.67
CA GLN A 215 14.09 -0.73 10.32
C GLN A 215 13.93 -2.07 11.03
N ASN A 216 12.79 -2.31 11.68
CA ASN A 216 12.51 -3.58 12.36
C ASN A 216 12.51 -4.74 11.36
N THR A 217 11.90 -4.56 10.19
CA THR A 217 11.90 -5.57 9.12
C THR A 217 13.31 -5.89 8.64
N LEU A 218 14.19 -4.89 8.52
CA LEU A 218 15.59 -5.12 8.18
C LEU A 218 16.33 -5.92 9.27
N ILE A 219 16.09 -5.60 10.56
CA ILE A 219 16.67 -6.36 11.67
C ILE A 219 16.18 -7.81 11.64
N LEU A 220 14.88 -8.05 11.42
CA LEU A 220 14.29 -9.38 11.34
C LEU A 220 14.84 -10.21 10.16
N ARG A 221 15.02 -9.58 8.99
CA ARG A 221 15.67 -10.23 7.83
C ARG A 221 17.08 -10.65 8.16
N ALA A 222 17.89 -9.74 8.75
CA ALA A 222 19.26 -10.03 9.16
C ALA A 222 19.30 -11.17 10.21
N TYR A 223 18.39 -11.17 11.16
CA TYR A 223 18.24 -12.25 12.15
C TYR A 223 17.90 -13.59 11.50
N ASN A 224 16.97 -13.62 10.55
CA ASN A 224 16.61 -14.86 9.84
C ASN A 224 17.80 -15.41 9.02
N VAL A 225 18.56 -14.54 8.35
CA VAL A 225 19.80 -14.94 7.65
C VAL A 225 20.80 -15.54 8.62
N TYR A 226 21.02 -14.89 9.76
CA TYR A 226 21.92 -15.38 10.82
C TYR A 226 21.44 -16.75 11.33
N CYS A 227 20.18 -16.91 11.71
CA CYS A 227 19.63 -18.17 12.20
C CYS A 227 19.82 -19.32 11.19
N LYS A 228 19.56 -19.06 9.92
CA LYS A 228 19.77 -20.05 8.85
C LYS A 228 21.24 -20.41 8.70
N SER A 229 22.17 -19.46 8.81
CA SER A 229 23.62 -19.69 8.68
C SER A 229 24.22 -20.55 9.78
N ILE A 230 23.66 -20.49 11.00
CA ILE A 230 24.11 -21.29 12.15
C ILE A 230 23.29 -22.58 12.38
N GLY A 231 22.50 -22.98 11.39
CA GLY A 231 21.66 -24.21 11.49
C GLY A 231 20.46 -24.09 12.42
N SER A 232 20.08 -22.88 12.82
CA SER A 232 18.96 -22.60 13.74
C SER A 232 17.70 -22.12 13.01
N GLY A 233 17.39 -22.72 11.85
CA GLY A 233 16.25 -22.33 11.02
C GLY A 233 14.86 -22.46 11.68
N ASN A 234 14.76 -23.10 12.83
CA ASN A 234 13.56 -23.13 13.67
C ASN A 234 13.33 -21.84 14.50
N LYS A 235 14.36 -21.00 14.63
CA LYS A 235 14.31 -19.72 15.36
C LYS A 235 13.87 -18.52 14.49
N VAL A 236 13.73 -18.71 13.19
CA VAL A 236 13.38 -17.63 12.28
C VAL A 236 12.04 -16.99 12.62
N VAL A 237 11.94 -15.71 12.34
CA VAL A 237 10.70 -14.93 12.43
C VAL A 237 9.90 -15.17 11.16
N LEU A 238 8.80 -15.92 11.29
CA LEU A 238 8.01 -16.40 10.16
C LEU A 238 7.34 -15.27 9.35
N PRO A 239 6.78 -14.20 9.97
CA PRO A 239 6.16 -13.10 9.24
C PRO A 239 7.07 -12.45 8.20
N VAL A 240 8.37 -12.36 8.45
CA VAL A 240 9.29 -11.71 7.51
C VAL A 240 9.61 -12.60 6.31
N ASP A 241 9.76 -13.91 6.50
CA ASP A 241 9.94 -14.85 5.39
C ASP A 241 8.66 -14.91 4.50
N ALA A 242 7.46 -14.85 5.14
CA ALA A 242 6.19 -14.78 4.41
C ALA A 242 6.03 -13.45 3.65
N LEU A 243 6.44 -12.33 4.25
CA LEU A 243 6.44 -11.02 3.61
C LEU A 243 7.31 -11.01 2.34
N ASP A 244 8.51 -11.61 2.40
CA ASP A 244 9.41 -11.68 1.24
C ASP A 244 8.79 -12.53 0.11
N THR A 245 8.09 -13.60 0.44
CA THR A 245 7.33 -14.42 -0.51
C THR A 245 6.15 -13.64 -1.09
N PHE A 246 5.40 -12.92 -0.26
CA PHE A 246 4.27 -12.07 -0.66
C PHE A 246 4.71 -10.96 -1.62
N ALA A 247 5.82 -10.29 -1.30
CA ALA A 247 6.36 -9.19 -2.11
C ALA A 247 6.93 -9.66 -3.46
N ALA A 248 7.35 -10.92 -3.57
CA ALA A 248 7.83 -11.51 -4.82
C ALA A 248 6.70 -11.88 -5.80
N ASP A 249 5.46 -11.98 -5.33
CA ASP A 249 4.30 -12.25 -6.18
C ASP A 249 3.94 -10.99 -6.98
N SER A 250 3.81 -11.15 -8.30
CA SER A 250 3.48 -10.07 -9.23
C SER A 250 2.11 -9.43 -8.97
N GLY A 251 1.20 -10.14 -8.29
CA GLY A 251 -0.10 -9.62 -7.88
C GLY A 251 -0.07 -8.78 -6.60
N ASN A 252 1.07 -8.72 -5.89
CA ASN A 252 1.23 -8.04 -4.61
C ASN A 252 2.37 -7.00 -4.63
N GLN A 253 2.68 -6.44 -5.78
CA GLN A 253 3.76 -5.46 -5.91
C GLN A 253 3.49 -4.20 -5.09
N ALA A 254 4.50 -3.73 -4.36
CA ALA A 254 4.47 -2.42 -3.71
C ALA A 254 4.53 -1.30 -4.75
N PRO A 255 4.08 -0.07 -4.41
CA PRO A 255 4.26 1.09 -5.27
C PRO A 255 5.73 1.30 -5.65
N SER A 256 6.01 1.62 -6.91
CA SER A 256 7.37 1.71 -7.45
C SER A 256 8.23 2.81 -6.82
N ASN A 257 7.59 3.82 -6.25
CA ASN A 257 8.21 4.97 -5.56
C ASN A 257 8.10 4.88 -4.02
N SER A 258 7.94 3.66 -3.48
CA SER A 258 7.82 3.40 -2.05
C SER A 258 9.06 2.71 -1.47
N THR A 259 9.03 2.48 -0.16
CA THR A 259 10.03 1.66 0.55
C THR A 259 10.01 0.18 0.16
N GLY A 260 9.04 -0.27 -0.65
CA GLY A 260 8.64 -1.66 -0.69
C GLY A 260 7.86 -2.07 0.57
N TRP A 261 7.32 -3.29 0.57
CA TRP A 261 6.57 -3.81 1.70
C TRP A 261 7.46 -4.12 2.91
N PHE A 262 6.99 -3.73 4.10
CA PHE A 262 7.60 -4.09 5.38
C PHE A 262 6.53 -4.47 6.42
N LEU A 263 6.93 -5.13 7.51
CA LEU A 263 6.06 -5.46 8.63
C LEU A 263 5.83 -4.24 9.51
N PRO A 264 4.58 -3.88 9.81
CA PRO A 264 4.28 -2.70 10.61
C PRO A 264 4.78 -2.82 12.05
N SER A 265 5.21 -1.72 12.66
CA SER A 265 5.42 -1.59 14.10
C SER A 265 4.07 -1.54 14.85
N PRO A 266 4.05 -1.62 16.19
CA PRO A 266 2.82 -1.45 16.95
C PRO A 266 2.13 -0.11 16.65
N LYS A 267 2.92 0.97 16.51
CA LYS A 267 2.40 2.31 16.18
C LYS A 267 1.69 2.34 14.83
N GLU A 268 2.29 1.76 13.79
CA GLU A 268 1.71 1.72 12.46
C GLU A 268 0.42 0.91 12.43
N LEU A 269 0.36 -0.24 13.11
CA LEU A 269 -0.87 -1.02 13.23
C LEU A 269 -1.96 -0.29 14.04
N HIS A 270 -1.56 0.42 15.09
CA HIS A 270 -2.50 1.22 15.86
C HIS A 270 -3.09 2.36 15.04
N ILE A 271 -2.26 3.08 14.26
CA ILE A 271 -2.72 4.12 13.33
C ILE A 271 -3.66 3.51 12.28
N LEU A 272 -3.31 2.38 11.71
CA LEU A 272 -4.14 1.67 10.72
C LEU A 272 -5.51 1.26 11.28
N CYS A 273 -5.60 0.94 12.56
CA CYS A 273 -6.87 0.61 13.22
C CYS A 273 -7.63 1.86 13.67
N TYR A 274 -6.98 2.75 14.41
CA TYR A 274 -7.63 3.92 15.00
C TYR A 274 -7.16 5.23 14.34
N LYS A 275 -6.12 5.84 14.87
CA LYS A 275 -5.47 7.06 14.38
C LYS A 275 -4.14 7.29 15.09
N ASP A 276 -3.44 8.33 14.68
CA ASP A 276 -2.22 8.75 15.35
C ASP A 276 -2.54 9.46 16.67
N VAL A 277 -2.11 8.90 17.80
CA VAL A 277 -2.24 9.42 19.15
C VAL A 277 -0.92 9.28 19.89
N ASP A 278 -0.68 10.11 20.94
CA ASP A 278 0.58 10.07 21.68
C ASP A 278 0.80 8.80 22.48
N ASP A 279 -0.26 8.19 22.99
CA ASP A 279 -0.20 6.97 23.79
C ASP A 279 -1.12 5.91 23.19
N ILE A 280 -0.53 4.98 22.44
CA ILE A 280 -1.27 3.90 21.78
C ILE A 280 -1.80 2.84 22.75
N GLU A 281 -1.34 2.82 23.99
CA GLU A 281 -1.86 1.87 24.99
C GLU A 281 -3.03 2.43 25.80
N ALA A 282 -3.25 3.76 25.72
CA ALA A 282 -4.32 4.41 26.46
C ALA A 282 -5.53 4.83 25.61
N LYS A 283 -5.44 4.74 24.30
CA LYS A 283 -6.47 5.21 23.35
C LYS A 283 -6.83 4.10 22.37
N TRP A 284 -8.11 3.75 22.34
CA TRP A 284 -8.62 2.64 21.55
C TRP A 284 -9.88 3.02 20.80
N ASP A 285 -9.91 2.83 19.49
CA ASP A 285 -11.05 3.01 18.60
C ASP A 285 -10.75 2.35 17.24
N ILE A 286 -11.58 2.56 16.22
CA ILE A 286 -11.52 1.90 14.90
C ILE A 286 -11.68 2.86 13.74
N GLU A 287 -11.45 4.15 13.95
CA GLU A 287 -11.78 5.21 12.99
C GLU A 287 -11.08 5.03 11.63
N THR A 288 -9.76 4.86 11.62
CA THR A 288 -8.99 4.66 10.37
C THR A 288 -9.35 3.33 9.70
N ARG A 289 -9.53 2.26 10.47
CA ARG A 289 -9.92 0.94 9.96
C ARG A 289 -11.18 1.03 9.12
N ASP A 290 -12.19 1.74 9.58
CA ASP A 290 -13.48 1.83 8.90
C ASP A 290 -13.38 2.65 7.60
N ILE A 291 -12.51 3.68 7.55
CA ILE A 291 -12.21 4.42 6.31
C ILE A 291 -11.48 3.51 5.32
N VAL A 292 -10.42 2.85 5.77
CA VAL A 292 -9.58 1.97 4.93
C VAL A 292 -10.39 0.78 4.40
N ASN A 293 -11.29 0.21 5.22
CA ASN A 293 -12.15 -0.90 4.80
C ASN A 293 -13.07 -0.55 3.63
N LYS A 294 -13.59 0.67 3.54
CA LYS A 294 -14.39 1.12 2.39
C LYS A 294 -13.59 1.05 1.10
N SER A 295 -12.33 1.46 1.16
CA SER A 295 -11.43 1.43 0.01
C SER A 295 -10.99 0.01 -0.33
N LEU A 296 -10.67 -0.82 0.67
CA LEU A 296 -10.35 -2.23 0.45
C LEU A 296 -11.51 -2.97 -0.23
N ASP A 297 -12.75 -2.77 0.24
CA ASP A 297 -13.95 -3.36 -0.36
C ASP A 297 -14.11 -2.93 -1.83
N ALA A 298 -13.97 -1.64 -2.12
CA ALA A 298 -14.04 -1.11 -3.49
C ALA A 298 -12.97 -1.71 -4.43
N ALA A 299 -11.80 -2.08 -3.88
CA ALA A 299 -10.68 -2.67 -4.63
C ALA A 299 -10.66 -4.21 -4.63
N ASP A 300 -11.71 -4.89 -4.13
CA ASP A 300 -11.77 -6.34 -3.89
C ASP A 300 -10.63 -6.84 -2.97
N GLY A 301 -10.20 -5.99 -2.04
CA GLY A 301 -9.20 -6.30 -1.03
C GLY A 301 -9.79 -7.02 0.19
N GLU A 302 -8.91 -7.52 1.06
CA GLU A 302 -9.29 -8.15 2.32
C GLU A 302 -9.50 -7.09 3.40
N THR A 303 -10.74 -6.93 3.87
CA THR A 303 -11.09 -5.98 4.91
C THR A 303 -10.68 -6.44 6.30
N PHE A 304 -10.42 -5.49 7.18
CA PHE A 304 -10.15 -5.74 8.60
C PHE A 304 -11.46 -5.96 9.35
N THR A 305 -11.51 -6.93 10.24
CA THR A 305 -12.68 -7.20 11.07
C THR A 305 -12.35 -7.15 12.56
N ASP A 306 -13.39 -7.04 13.41
CA ASP A 306 -13.30 -7.05 14.87
C ASP A 306 -12.81 -8.38 15.48
N LYS A 307 -12.65 -9.42 14.65
CA LYS A 307 -12.15 -10.75 15.06
C LYS A 307 -10.65 -10.90 14.87
N TYR A 308 -9.99 -9.95 14.21
CA TYR A 308 -8.62 -10.11 13.77
C TYR A 308 -7.62 -9.40 14.69
N TYR A 309 -6.51 -10.09 14.87
CA TYR A 309 -5.31 -9.60 15.53
C TYR A 309 -4.17 -9.66 14.51
N TYR A 310 -3.34 -8.63 14.48
CA TYR A 310 -2.23 -8.54 13.56
C TYR A 310 -0.90 -8.45 14.28
N TRP A 311 0.04 -9.32 13.93
CA TRP A 311 1.41 -9.28 14.42
C TRP A 311 2.10 -7.99 14.01
N SER A 312 2.83 -7.39 14.95
CA SER A 312 3.77 -6.32 14.65
C SER A 312 5.19 -6.84 14.44
N SER A 313 6.07 -5.97 13.97
CA SER A 313 7.50 -6.22 13.80
C SER A 313 8.30 -6.12 15.10
N SER A 314 7.70 -5.81 16.26
CA SER A 314 8.41 -5.52 17.50
C SER A 314 8.33 -6.64 18.54
N GLU A 315 9.47 -6.95 19.18
CA GLU A 315 9.48 -7.74 20.42
C GLU A 315 8.95 -6.91 21.59
N PHE A 316 8.42 -7.56 22.61
CA PHE A 316 8.07 -6.91 23.86
C PHE A 316 9.28 -6.85 24.80
N GLY A 317 9.70 -5.65 25.15
CA GLY A 317 10.90 -5.43 25.98
C GLY A 317 10.80 -5.93 27.41
N GLY A 318 9.57 -6.10 27.95
CA GLY A 318 9.35 -6.63 29.29
C GLY A 318 9.47 -8.17 29.38
N PHE A 319 9.22 -8.89 28.30
CA PHE A 319 9.36 -10.33 28.21
C PHE A 319 9.68 -10.78 26.79
N LEU A 320 10.94 -11.09 26.51
CA LEU A 320 11.46 -11.30 25.15
C LEU A 320 10.91 -12.56 24.44
N ALA A 321 10.19 -13.44 25.14
CA ALA A 321 9.41 -14.53 24.53
C ALA A 321 8.12 -14.04 23.86
N HIS A 322 7.77 -12.77 24.05
CA HIS A 322 6.58 -12.14 23.50
C HIS A 322 6.93 -11.16 22.37
N ALA A 323 5.97 -10.98 21.47
CA ALA A 323 5.96 -9.92 20.47
C ALA A 323 4.64 -9.14 20.58
N PHE A 324 4.64 -7.92 20.09
CA PHE A 324 3.44 -7.10 20.06
C PHE A 324 2.52 -7.48 18.89
N LEU A 325 1.25 -7.34 19.15
CA LEU A 325 0.17 -7.37 18.16
C LEU A 325 -0.85 -6.26 18.46
N VAL A 326 -1.71 -5.98 17.49
CA VAL A 326 -2.83 -5.06 17.66
C VAL A 326 -4.15 -5.78 17.39
N ASN A 327 -5.10 -5.59 18.30
CA ASN A 327 -6.47 -6.09 18.20
C ASN A 327 -7.30 -5.12 17.33
N PHE A 328 -7.71 -5.55 16.16
CA PHE A 328 -8.49 -4.72 15.23
C PHE A 328 -9.96 -4.52 15.61
N ARG A 329 -10.37 -5.07 16.76
CA ARG A 329 -11.68 -4.74 17.35
C ARG A 329 -11.71 -3.32 17.93
N ASN A 330 -10.59 -2.87 18.49
CA ASN A 330 -10.54 -1.64 19.28
C ASN A 330 -9.16 -0.95 19.30
N ALA A 331 -8.21 -1.38 18.48
CA ALA A 331 -6.81 -0.93 18.46
C ALA A 331 -6.00 -1.23 19.73
N ASP A 332 -6.46 -2.11 20.61
CA ASP A 332 -5.71 -2.51 21.82
C ASP A 332 -4.37 -3.16 21.44
N VAL A 333 -3.29 -2.70 22.06
CA VAL A 333 -1.93 -3.17 21.82
C VAL A 333 -1.56 -4.20 22.88
N LEU A 334 -1.34 -5.42 22.46
CA LEU A 334 -1.12 -6.57 23.34
C LEU A 334 0.25 -7.19 23.08
N SER A 335 0.86 -7.78 24.12
CA SER A 335 2.04 -8.61 23.99
C SER A 335 1.69 -10.07 24.29
N VAL A 336 2.00 -10.97 23.34
CA VAL A 336 1.67 -12.39 23.48
C VAL A 336 2.85 -13.28 23.05
N SER A 337 2.80 -14.54 23.44
CA SER A 337 3.83 -15.51 23.11
C SER A 337 4.00 -15.68 21.60
N LYS A 338 5.25 -15.59 21.14
CA LYS A 338 5.65 -15.68 19.73
C LYS A 338 5.35 -17.03 19.09
N HIS A 339 5.27 -18.11 19.87
CA HIS A 339 5.28 -19.48 19.35
C HIS A 339 4.03 -20.30 19.69
N TYR A 340 3.15 -19.82 20.57
CA TYR A 340 1.91 -20.55 20.89
C TYR A 340 0.76 -20.16 19.99
N ASN A 341 0.57 -18.86 19.76
CA ASN A 341 -0.60 -18.34 19.06
C ASN A 341 -0.28 -18.04 17.59
N THR A 342 -1.31 -18.15 16.76
CA THR A 342 -1.27 -17.72 15.36
C THR A 342 -2.15 -16.48 15.17
N PHE A 343 -1.64 -15.50 14.46
CA PHE A 343 -2.36 -14.27 14.12
C PHE A 343 -2.06 -13.86 12.70
N ARG A 344 -2.77 -12.88 12.20
CA ARG A 344 -2.63 -12.35 10.85
C ARG A 344 -1.36 -11.52 10.71
N VAL A 345 -0.92 -11.43 9.47
CA VAL A 345 0.21 -10.58 9.06
C VAL A 345 -0.25 -9.70 7.90
N ARG A 346 -0.06 -8.41 8.00
CA ARG A 346 -0.38 -7.43 6.95
C ARG A 346 0.87 -6.61 6.62
N ALA A 347 1.07 -6.32 5.35
CA ALA A 347 2.20 -5.52 4.89
C ALA A 347 1.82 -4.05 4.78
N VAL A 348 2.78 -3.17 5.06
CA VAL A 348 2.66 -1.73 4.85
C VAL A 348 3.89 -1.19 4.12
N CYS A 349 3.77 -0.01 3.52
CA CYS A 349 4.90 0.71 2.92
C CYS A 349 4.79 2.21 3.20
N ALA A 350 5.92 2.92 3.18
CA ALA A 350 5.97 4.38 3.11
C ALA A 350 6.18 4.83 1.66
N PHE A 351 5.63 5.99 1.31
CA PHE A 351 5.70 6.58 -0.02
C PHE A 351 5.90 8.10 0.02
#